data_9a0c8614cdfce7324bccfe2cdcafff53
#
_entry.id   9a0c8614cdfce7324bccfe2cdcafff53
#
_cell.length_a   1.000
_cell.length_b   1.000
_cell.length_c   1.000
_cell.angle_alpha   90.00
_cell.angle_beta   90.00
_cell.angle_gamma   90.00
#
_symmetry.space_group_name_H-M   'P 1'
#
loop_
_entity.id
_entity.type
_entity.pdbx_description
1 polymer ?
#
loop_
_entity_poly.entity_id
_entity_poly.type
_entity_poly.pdbx_seq_one_letter_code
_entity_poly.pdbx_strand_id
1 'polypeptide(L)' 'MSPDHFNVEVRPVSEPVAEAGWYLAYGYGSKPMVVYATRGMTVWRDGMRRIPITRYAGPIPELR' A
#
# COMPACT_ATOMS: atom_id res chain seq x y z
N MET A 1 12.21 -0.76 22.42
CA MET A 1 11.41 -0.66 21.20
C MET A 1 12.25 -1.06 20.00
N SER A 2 11.65 -1.77 19.10
CA SER A 2 12.36 -2.20 17.92
C SER A 2 12.47 -1.08 16.90
N PRO A 3 13.67 -0.69 16.49
CA PRO A 3 13.84 0.40 15.54
C PRO A 3 13.44 0.01 14.12
N ASP A 4 13.38 -1.27 13.81
CA ASP A 4 12.94 -1.71 12.50
C ASP A 4 11.43 -1.84 12.40
N HIS A 5 10.78 -1.63 13.51
CA HIS A 5 9.33 -1.65 13.55
C HIS A 5 8.80 -0.32 13.03
N PHE A 6 8.04 -0.36 11.97
CA PHE A 6 7.42 0.85 11.49
C PHE A 6 5.95 0.81 11.84
N ASN A 7 5.41 1.98 12.04
CA ASN A 7 4.03 2.13 12.44
C ASN A 7 3.12 1.96 11.23
N VAL A 8 2.48 0.81 11.15
CA VAL A 8 1.64 0.49 10.01
C VAL A 8 0.22 0.89 10.29
N GLU A 9 -0.23 1.91 9.60
CA GLU A 9 -1.61 2.34 9.66
C GLU A 9 -2.32 1.80 8.44
N VAL A 10 -3.30 0.95 8.67
CA VAL A 10 -4.09 0.40 7.57
C VAL A 10 -5.19 1.40 7.22
N ARG A 11 -5.21 1.81 5.96
CA ARG A 11 -6.17 2.79 5.47
C ARG A 11 -7.10 2.18 4.43
N PRO A 12 -8.33 2.63 4.35
CA PRO A 12 -9.25 2.13 3.31
C PRO A 12 -8.79 2.60 1.94
N VAL A 13 -9.10 1.79 0.93
CA VAL A 13 -8.67 2.10 -0.44
C VAL A 13 -9.29 3.39 -0.97
N SER A 14 -10.40 3.82 -0.40
CA SER A 14 -11.04 5.07 -0.79
C SER A 14 -10.25 6.30 -0.39
N GLU A 15 -9.31 6.14 0.53
CA GLU A 15 -8.48 7.26 0.96
C GLU A 15 -7.30 7.40 0.02
N PRO A 16 -7.09 8.58 -0.59
CA PRO A 16 -5.99 8.77 -1.53
C PRO A 16 -4.63 8.60 -0.86
N VAL A 17 -3.69 8.07 -1.62
CA VAL A 17 -2.33 7.88 -1.14
C VAL A 17 -1.69 9.24 -0.86
N ALA A 18 -1.13 9.40 0.32
CA ALA A 18 -0.57 10.69 0.73
C ALA A 18 0.87 10.89 0.23
N GLU A 19 1.60 9.80 0.03
CA GLU A 19 3.02 9.88 -0.26
C GLU A 19 3.41 8.73 -1.19
N ALA A 20 4.21 9.02 -2.20
CA ALA A 20 4.66 7.99 -3.12
C ALA A 20 5.58 7.00 -2.42
N GLY A 21 5.48 5.74 -2.78
CA GLY A 21 6.31 4.70 -2.19
C GLY A 21 5.75 3.32 -2.39
N TRP A 22 6.35 2.35 -1.71
CA TRP A 22 5.89 0.97 -1.76
C TRP A 22 4.93 0.72 -0.61
N TYR A 23 3.83 0.02 -0.91
CA TYR A 23 2.77 -0.22 0.04
C TYR A 23 2.39 -1.68 0.07
N LEU A 24 1.81 -2.09 1.20
CA LEU A 24 1.16 -3.39 1.30
C LEU A 24 -0.31 -3.20 0.95
N ALA A 25 -0.78 -3.96 -0.04
CA ALA A 25 -2.16 -3.88 -0.48
C ALA A 25 -2.90 -5.14 -0.06
N TYR A 26 -4.04 -4.97 0.57
CA TYR A 26 -4.82 -6.06 1.14
C TYR A 26 -6.15 -6.20 0.43
N GLY A 27 -6.66 -7.42 0.43
CA GLY A 27 -7.99 -7.69 -0.12
C GLY A 27 -7.98 -8.39 -1.47
N TYR A 28 -6.82 -8.53 -2.07
CA TYR A 28 -6.66 -9.22 -3.33
C TYR A 28 -5.90 -10.52 -3.07
N GLY A 29 -6.64 -11.60 -2.93
CA GLY A 29 -6.03 -12.88 -2.59
C GLY A 29 -5.87 -13.04 -1.08
N SER A 30 -5.17 -14.10 -0.67
CA SER A 30 -5.03 -14.45 0.74
C SER A 30 -3.86 -13.76 1.42
N LYS A 31 -2.97 -13.13 0.64
CA LYS A 31 -1.79 -12.47 1.19
C LYS A 31 -1.70 -11.05 0.68
N PRO A 32 -1.12 -10.15 1.46
CA PRO A 32 -0.92 -8.79 0.97
C PRO A 32 0.10 -8.78 -0.16
N MET A 33 -0.06 -7.81 -1.06
CA MET A 33 0.85 -7.61 -2.17
C MET A 33 1.66 -6.34 -1.94
N VAL A 34 2.91 -6.35 -2.40
CA VAL A 34 3.73 -5.15 -2.36
C VAL A 34 3.55 -4.42 -3.68
N VAL A 35 3.04 -3.21 -3.64
CA VAL A 35 2.71 -2.44 -4.83
C VAL A 35 3.22 -1.02 -4.69
N TYR A 36 3.78 -0.48 -5.76
CA TYR A 36 4.21 0.91 -5.77
C TYR A 36 3.01 1.82 -6.04
N ALA A 37 2.88 2.85 -5.23
CA ALA A 37 1.79 3.80 -5.37
C ALA A 37 2.32 5.22 -5.46
N THR A 38 1.59 6.08 -6.14
CA THR A 38 1.95 7.48 -6.27
C THR A 38 0.97 8.34 -5.49
N ARG A 39 1.41 9.55 -5.17
CA ARG A 39 0.61 10.48 -4.39
C ARG A 39 -0.73 10.76 -5.06
N GLY A 40 -1.79 10.72 -4.29
CA GLY A 40 -3.13 10.99 -4.78
C GLY A 40 -3.81 9.82 -5.45
N MET A 41 -3.14 8.68 -5.53
CA MET A 41 -3.67 7.51 -6.21
C MET A 41 -4.84 6.91 -5.44
N THR A 42 -5.88 6.54 -6.15
CA THR A 42 -7.04 5.85 -5.57
C THR A 42 -7.34 4.55 -6.29
N VAL A 43 -6.74 4.34 -7.47
CA VAL A 43 -6.89 3.11 -8.23
C VAL A 43 -5.58 2.37 -8.19
N TRP A 44 -5.61 1.16 -7.64
CA TRP A 44 -4.40 0.37 -7.43
C TRP A 44 -4.15 -0.58 -8.59
N ARG A 45 -2.90 -0.68 -9.00
CA ARG A 45 -2.52 -1.50 -10.15
C ARG A 45 -1.29 -2.32 -9.83
N ASP A 46 -1.23 -3.49 -10.42
CA ASP A 46 -0.04 -4.32 -10.42
C ASP A 46 0.44 -4.34 -11.87
N GLY A 47 1.41 -3.48 -12.17
CA GLY A 47 1.79 -3.27 -13.54
C GLY A 47 0.67 -2.59 -14.29
N MET A 48 0.17 -3.23 -15.33
CA MET A 48 -0.93 -2.69 -16.11
C MET A 48 -2.29 -3.21 -15.67
N ARG A 49 -2.29 -4.13 -14.71
CA ARG A 49 -3.53 -4.74 -14.26
C ARG A 49 -4.07 -4.00 -13.03
N ARG A 50 -5.33 -3.65 -13.10
CA ARG A 50 -6.02 -3.07 -11.96
C ARG A 50 -6.34 -4.17 -10.95
N ILE A 51 -6.01 -3.94 -9.68
CA ILE A 51 -6.27 -4.92 -8.63
C ILE A 51 -7.33 -4.39 -7.66
N PRO A 52 -8.31 -5.23 -7.31
CA PRO A 52 -9.42 -4.80 -6.45
C PRO A 52 -9.08 -4.96 -4.97
N ILE A 53 -8.18 -4.13 -4.47
CA ILE A 53 -7.84 -4.19 -3.07
C ILE A 53 -8.86 -3.42 -2.24
N THR A 54 -8.88 -3.69 -0.93
CA THR A 54 -9.83 -3.04 -0.04
C THR A 54 -9.15 -2.06 0.90
N ARG A 55 -7.89 -2.29 1.23
CA ARG A 55 -7.16 -1.41 2.12
C ARG A 55 -5.66 -1.52 1.84
N TYR A 56 -4.91 -0.57 2.34
CA TYR A 56 -3.48 -0.55 2.13
C TYR A 56 -2.76 -0.01 3.36
N ALA A 57 -1.48 -0.30 3.47
CA ALA A 57 -0.65 0.14 4.58
C ALA A 57 0.73 0.52 4.08
N GLY A 58 1.30 1.55 4.67
CA GLY A 58 2.63 2.00 4.30
C GLY A 58 2.73 3.50 4.34
N PRO A 59 3.72 4.08 3.70
CA PRO A 59 4.74 3.43 2.86
C PRO A 59 5.72 2.58 3.67
N ILE A 60 6.30 1.58 3.00
CA ILE A 60 7.22 0.65 3.64
C ILE A 60 8.62 1.28 3.64
N PRO A 61 9.17 1.60 4.82
CA PRO A 61 10.40 2.38 4.87
C PRO A 61 11.62 1.75 4.21
N GLU A 62 11.80 0.46 4.37
CA GLU A 62 13.00 -0.18 3.86
C GLU A 62 12.96 -0.42 2.35
N LEU A 63 11.89 -0.08 1.70
CA LEU A 63 11.77 -0.26 0.24
C LEU A 63 11.86 1.06 -0.52
N ARG A 64 12.11 2.16 0.15
CA ARG A 64 12.20 3.43 -0.55
C ARG A 64 13.60 3.81 -0.95
#